data_12effb124e6ea5335e2a1e9998157e69
#
_entry.id   12effb124e6ea5335e2a1e9998157e69
#
_cell.length_a   1.000
_cell.length_b   1.000
_cell.length_c   1.000
_cell.angle_alpha   90.00
_cell.angle_beta   90.00
_cell.angle_gamma   90.00
#
_symmetry.space_group_name_H-M   'P 1'
#
loop_
_entity.id
_entity.type
_entity.pdbx_description
1 polymer ?
#
loop_
_entity_poly.entity_id
_entity_poly.type
_entity_poly.pdbx_seq_one_letter_code
_entity_poly.pdbx_strand_id
1 'polypeptide(L)'
;MRWLVLTLILLWSIPAYSQAPNPDDLKNLTKAEEDARKREAELSKKRKTIQSEIDGLKKQLVKTAKEAASFEKESISLESTLTRLSQKEIELKEKIYTDREALMLLLAALQRIENNPPPPLASRPEDATNAARAEKLMSSLSLSLKSRADELSEKLAESQTLQSQIKLKHKSLSANEKSLSKKRQKISNLVTQKTDLEKSVSKDQENASLKVKKLASEAKSLRELIDSFESATLDIQPRIKPDKNAPNPRSSVTSKPVKLPKGVTQFAKAKGKLRAPISGPIVRKYGNGEKGITLGGRSKAQVISPYAGRVEFSGAFKNYDNVVILNVGDGYFILLTGLGETYVETNENIKTGEPIGLLPFKAKGTADLYIEFRKNGKTINPKPWLGAALASG
;
A
#
# COMPACT_ATOMS: atom_id res chain seq x y z
N MET A 1 38.14 91.36 -11.56
CA MET A 1 39.43 91.31 -12.31
C MET A 1 39.89 89.86 -12.37
N ARG A 2 39.99 89.43 -13.64
CA ARG A 2 41.02 88.46 -14.19
C ARG A 2 40.74 86.98 -13.92
N TRP A 3 40.25 86.32 -14.91
CA TRP A 3 40.75 85.50 -16.04
C TRP A 3 40.94 84.05 -15.65
N LEU A 4 40.06 83.19 -16.05
CA LEU A 4 40.11 82.27 -17.20
C LEU A 4 41.42 81.54 -17.41
N VAL A 5 41.44 80.19 -17.12
CA VAL A 5 42.06 79.20 -18.01
C VAL A 5 41.23 77.90 -18.00
N LEU A 6 40.68 77.68 -19.13
CA LEU A 6 39.92 76.44 -19.52
C LEU A 6 41.02 75.44 -19.96
N THR A 7 41.27 74.40 -19.22
CA THR A 7 42.02 73.25 -19.76
C THR A 7 41.05 72.11 -20.09
N LEU A 8 40.83 72.00 -21.38
CA LEU A 8 40.08 70.89 -22.06
C LEU A 8 40.90 69.60 -21.97
N ILE A 9 40.59 68.70 -21.03
CA ILE A 9 41.17 67.33 -21.02
C ILE A 9 40.27 66.50 -21.94
N LEU A 10 40.76 66.28 -23.16
CA LEU A 10 40.26 65.27 -24.10
C LEU A 10 40.58 63.91 -23.51
N LEU A 11 39.59 63.29 -22.83
CA LEU A 11 39.60 61.88 -22.51
C LEU A 11 39.40 61.11 -23.83
N TRP A 12 40.50 60.65 -24.38
CA TRP A 12 40.53 59.68 -25.44
C TRP A 12 39.94 58.38 -24.87
N SER A 13 38.65 58.10 -25.12
CA SER A 13 38.06 56.78 -24.93
C SER A 13 38.70 55.85 -25.93
N ILE A 14 39.65 55.04 -25.44
CA ILE A 14 40.16 53.89 -26.17
C ILE A 14 38.99 52.92 -26.35
N PRO A 15 38.54 52.62 -27.59
CA PRO A 15 37.56 51.55 -27.76
C PRO A 15 38.23 50.26 -27.27
N ALA A 16 37.60 49.59 -26.30
CA ALA A 16 37.93 48.24 -25.96
C ALA A 16 37.86 47.40 -27.21
N TYR A 17 39.01 47.07 -27.77
CA TYR A 17 39.09 46.05 -28.82
C TYR A 17 38.46 44.76 -28.27
N SER A 18 37.24 44.49 -28.65
CA SER A 18 36.68 43.17 -28.56
C SER A 18 37.59 42.26 -29.38
N GLN A 19 38.40 41.43 -28.73
CA GLN A 19 39.19 40.42 -29.39
C GLN A 19 38.28 39.61 -30.28
N ALA A 20 38.62 39.55 -31.58
CA ALA A 20 37.93 38.67 -32.51
C ALA A 20 37.94 37.22 -31.95
N PRO A 21 36.82 36.50 -32.01
CA PRO A 21 36.75 35.14 -31.46
C PRO A 21 37.85 34.28 -32.12
N ASN A 22 38.72 33.73 -31.26
CA ASN A 22 39.85 32.92 -31.68
C ASN A 22 39.32 31.61 -32.28
N PRO A 23 39.74 31.17 -33.49
CA PRO A 23 39.36 29.85 -34.05
C PRO A 23 39.63 28.68 -33.10
N ASP A 24 40.62 28.81 -32.21
CA ASP A 24 40.93 27.81 -31.19
C ASP A 24 39.86 27.70 -30.12
N ASP A 25 39.13 28.77 -29.80
CA ASP A 25 38.01 28.73 -28.85
C ASP A 25 36.85 27.91 -29.44
N LEU A 26 36.60 28.00 -30.74
CA LEU A 26 35.61 27.19 -31.41
C LEU A 26 35.99 25.68 -31.41
N LYS A 27 37.28 25.38 -31.66
CA LYS A 27 37.80 24.00 -31.58
C LYS A 27 37.66 23.44 -30.16
N ASN A 28 38.01 24.21 -29.13
CA ASN A 28 37.88 23.80 -27.77
C ASN A 28 36.41 23.57 -27.37
N LEU A 29 35.48 24.40 -27.83
CA LEU A 29 34.05 24.31 -27.57
C LEU A 29 33.43 23.09 -28.29
N THR A 30 33.83 22.85 -29.55
CA THR A 30 33.39 21.66 -30.31
C THR A 30 33.88 20.36 -29.69
N LYS A 31 35.12 20.34 -29.17
CA LYS A 31 35.67 19.21 -28.44
C LYS A 31 34.94 18.97 -27.11
N ALA A 32 34.65 20.05 -26.38
CA ALA A 32 33.87 19.99 -25.14
C ALA A 32 32.42 19.50 -25.38
N GLU A 33 31.78 19.88 -26.49
CA GLU A 33 30.50 19.39 -26.92
C GLU A 33 30.55 17.89 -27.26
N GLU A 34 31.58 17.44 -27.98
CA GLU A 34 31.77 16.01 -28.33
C GLU A 34 31.99 15.16 -27.05
N ASP A 35 32.83 15.63 -26.11
CA ASP A 35 33.06 14.95 -24.83
C ASP A 35 31.78 14.92 -23.96
N ALA A 36 31.00 16.00 -24.00
CA ALA A 36 29.70 16.03 -23.32
C ALA A 36 28.70 15.02 -23.92
N ARG A 37 28.67 14.89 -25.25
CA ARG A 37 27.84 13.88 -25.96
C ARG A 37 28.31 12.45 -25.67
N LYS A 38 29.64 12.20 -25.59
CA LYS A 38 30.17 10.89 -25.19
C LYS A 38 29.73 10.54 -23.76
N ARG A 39 29.83 11.49 -22.83
CA ARG A 39 29.34 11.29 -21.44
C ARG A 39 27.83 11.07 -21.37
N GLU A 40 27.04 11.80 -22.16
CA GLU A 40 25.59 11.59 -22.26
C GLU A 40 25.27 10.16 -22.76
N ALA A 41 26.00 9.66 -23.76
CA ALA A 41 25.84 8.30 -24.26
C ALA A 41 26.21 7.25 -23.19
N GLU A 42 27.27 7.46 -22.41
CA GLU A 42 27.65 6.59 -21.28
C GLU A 42 26.57 6.60 -20.17
N LEU A 43 26.09 7.79 -19.79
CA LEU A 43 25.00 7.95 -18.83
C LEU A 43 23.72 7.28 -19.31
N SER A 44 23.44 7.36 -20.62
CA SER A 44 22.29 6.66 -21.23
C SER A 44 22.43 5.13 -21.09
N LYS A 45 23.64 4.57 -21.27
CA LYS A 45 23.89 3.14 -21.03
C LYS A 45 23.69 2.77 -19.56
N LYS A 46 24.31 3.52 -18.64
CA LYS A 46 24.14 3.32 -17.18
C LYS A 46 22.67 3.39 -16.78
N ARG A 47 21.92 4.35 -17.32
CA ARG A 47 20.50 4.48 -17.09
C ARG A 47 19.72 3.24 -17.49
N LYS A 48 20.02 2.64 -18.65
CA LYS A 48 19.35 1.39 -19.09
C LYS A 48 19.61 0.25 -18.11
N THR A 49 20.84 0.14 -17.60
CA THR A 49 21.20 -0.87 -16.58
C THR A 49 20.41 -0.64 -15.29
N ILE A 50 20.45 0.58 -14.73
CA ILE A 50 19.72 0.92 -13.51
C ILE A 50 18.19 0.73 -13.71
N GLN A 51 17.65 1.08 -14.87
CA GLN A 51 16.23 0.83 -15.18
C GLN A 51 15.89 -0.67 -15.17
N SER A 52 16.81 -1.52 -15.64
CA SER A 52 16.65 -2.98 -15.55
C SER A 52 16.69 -3.48 -14.10
N GLU A 53 17.55 -2.89 -13.26
CA GLU A 53 17.62 -3.19 -11.81
C GLU A 53 16.33 -2.77 -11.09
N ILE A 54 15.83 -1.57 -11.36
CA ILE A 54 14.54 -1.08 -10.84
C ILE A 54 13.40 -2.04 -11.24
N ASP A 55 13.38 -2.50 -12.50
CA ASP A 55 12.38 -3.46 -12.95
C ASP A 55 12.50 -4.82 -12.24
N GLY A 56 13.72 -5.23 -11.93
CA GLY A 56 14.02 -6.39 -11.08
C GLY A 56 13.47 -6.23 -9.66
N LEU A 57 13.76 -5.09 -9.03
CA LEU A 57 13.25 -4.76 -7.69
C LEU A 57 11.71 -4.70 -7.67
N LYS A 58 11.07 -4.10 -8.69
CA LYS A 58 9.60 -4.08 -8.82
C LYS A 58 9.00 -5.49 -8.93
N LYS A 59 9.66 -6.41 -9.63
CA LYS A 59 9.23 -7.82 -9.66
C LYS A 59 9.35 -8.49 -8.27
N GLN A 60 10.44 -8.23 -7.55
CA GLN A 60 10.64 -8.74 -6.19
C GLN A 60 9.62 -8.15 -5.21
N LEU A 61 9.31 -6.86 -5.31
CA LEU A 61 8.28 -6.18 -4.53
C LEU A 61 6.91 -6.84 -4.73
N VAL A 62 6.48 -7.05 -5.97
CA VAL A 62 5.20 -7.72 -6.29
C VAL A 62 5.18 -9.15 -5.72
N LYS A 63 6.28 -9.91 -5.83
CA LYS A 63 6.36 -11.26 -5.26
C LYS A 63 6.25 -11.23 -3.74
N THR A 64 7.04 -10.39 -3.08
CA THR A 64 7.06 -10.30 -1.61
C THR A 64 5.73 -9.77 -1.06
N ALA A 65 5.08 -8.82 -1.76
CA ALA A 65 3.74 -8.33 -1.39
C ALA A 65 2.68 -9.43 -1.50
N LYS A 66 2.75 -10.28 -2.54
CA LYS A 66 1.85 -11.44 -2.66
C LYS A 66 2.04 -12.42 -1.51
N GLU A 67 3.28 -12.69 -1.10
CA GLU A 67 3.60 -13.54 0.05
C GLU A 67 3.11 -12.91 1.37
N ALA A 68 3.29 -11.59 1.55
CA ALA A 68 2.75 -10.87 2.70
C ALA A 68 1.22 -10.95 2.77
N ALA A 69 0.52 -10.74 1.65
CA ALA A 69 -0.93 -10.85 1.59
C ALA A 69 -1.44 -12.27 1.92
N SER A 70 -0.70 -13.34 1.58
CA SER A 70 -1.07 -14.70 1.99
C SER A 70 -0.97 -14.89 3.50
N PHE A 71 0.08 -14.36 4.15
CA PHE A 71 0.21 -14.39 5.61
C PHE A 71 -0.86 -13.54 6.30
N GLU A 72 -1.24 -12.39 5.74
CA GLU A 72 -2.36 -11.57 6.26
C GLU A 72 -3.69 -12.34 6.22
N LYS A 73 -3.99 -12.98 5.09
CA LYS A 73 -5.21 -13.81 4.94
C LYS A 73 -5.22 -14.97 5.95
N GLU A 74 -4.08 -15.64 6.14
CA GLU A 74 -3.94 -16.72 7.11
C GLU A 74 -4.13 -16.21 8.55
N SER A 75 -3.56 -15.04 8.90
CA SER A 75 -3.77 -14.42 10.22
C SER A 75 -5.25 -14.15 10.47
N ILE A 76 -5.98 -13.58 9.51
CA ILE A 76 -7.43 -13.31 9.62
C ILE A 76 -8.20 -14.62 9.87
N SER A 77 -7.88 -15.69 9.15
CA SER A 77 -8.50 -17.01 9.31
C SER A 77 -8.21 -17.61 10.69
N LEU A 78 -6.97 -17.50 11.17
CA LEU A 78 -6.58 -17.99 12.50
C LEU A 78 -7.29 -17.19 13.61
N GLU A 79 -7.37 -15.87 13.52
CA GLU A 79 -8.10 -15.01 14.45
C GLU A 79 -9.59 -15.35 14.51
N SER A 80 -10.23 -15.52 13.37
CA SER A 80 -11.64 -15.96 13.29
C SER A 80 -11.84 -17.34 13.93
N THR A 81 -10.92 -18.27 13.69
CA THR A 81 -10.97 -19.60 14.31
C THR A 81 -10.79 -19.53 15.81
N LEU A 82 -9.84 -18.73 16.31
CA LEU A 82 -9.62 -18.49 17.73
C LEU A 82 -10.85 -17.89 18.41
N THR A 83 -11.47 -16.89 17.81
CA THR A 83 -12.70 -16.28 18.34
C THR A 83 -13.80 -17.34 18.50
N ARG A 84 -14.00 -18.19 17.48
CA ARG A 84 -15.01 -19.27 17.54
C ARG A 84 -14.68 -20.33 18.60
N LEU A 85 -13.39 -20.73 18.72
CA LEU A 85 -12.98 -21.69 19.75
C LEU A 85 -13.10 -21.13 21.16
N SER A 86 -12.74 -19.86 21.37
CA SER A 86 -12.90 -19.18 22.66
C SER A 86 -14.35 -19.06 23.07
N GLN A 87 -15.24 -18.77 22.11
CA GLN A 87 -16.68 -18.73 22.40
C GLN A 87 -17.21 -20.13 22.85
N LYS A 88 -16.79 -21.18 22.15
CA LYS A 88 -17.12 -22.58 22.56
C LYS A 88 -16.59 -22.92 23.94
N GLU A 89 -15.38 -22.44 24.26
CA GLU A 89 -14.78 -22.69 25.59
C GLU A 89 -15.61 -22.03 26.70
N ILE A 90 -16.11 -20.81 26.47
CA ILE A 90 -16.97 -20.10 27.43
C ILE A 90 -18.27 -20.89 27.63
N GLU A 91 -18.95 -21.28 26.55
CA GLU A 91 -20.20 -22.04 26.61
C GLU A 91 -20.02 -23.39 27.31
N LEU A 92 -18.91 -24.08 27.05
CA LEU A 92 -18.61 -25.36 27.67
C LEU A 92 -18.30 -25.21 29.18
N LYS A 93 -17.58 -24.16 29.57
CA LYS A 93 -17.32 -23.84 30.99
C LYS A 93 -18.62 -23.55 31.76
N GLU A 94 -19.54 -22.83 31.19
CA GLU A 94 -20.86 -22.58 31.78
C GLU A 94 -21.64 -23.89 31.99
N LYS A 95 -21.66 -24.78 30.98
CA LYS A 95 -22.29 -26.10 31.13
C LYS A 95 -21.63 -26.94 32.23
N ILE A 96 -20.31 -27.00 32.27
CA ILE A 96 -19.56 -27.71 33.30
C ILE A 96 -19.89 -27.16 34.68
N TYR A 97 -20.00 -25.85 34.84
CA TYR A 97 -20.38 -25.21 36.11
C TYR A 97 -21.78 -25.62 36.55
N THR A 98 -22.77 -25.55 35.67
CA THR A 98 -24.15 -25.95 35.93
C THR A 98 -24.28 -27.43 36.31
N ASP A 99 -23.58 -28.33 35.59
CA ASP A 99 -23.60 -29.76 35.85
C ASP A 99 -22.94 -30.09 37.20
N ARG A 100 -21.84 -29.38 37.54
CA ARG A 100 -21.19 -29.50 38.83
C ARG A 100 -22.12 -29.11 39.99
N GLU A 101 -22.84 -28.01 39.86
CA GLU A 101 -23.85 -27.59 40.88
C GLU A 101 -24.94 -28.62 41.01
N ALA A 102 -25.49 -29.15 39.90
CA ALA A 102 -26.51 -30.18 39.93
C ALA A 102 -26.00 -31.48 40.61
N LEU A 103 -24.77 -31.90 40.34
CA LEU A 103 -24.14 -33.02 41.02
C LEU A 103 -23.97 -32.80 42.51
N MET A 104 -23.54 -31.60 42.94
CA MET A 104 -23.44 -31.27 44.37
C MET A 104 -24.79 -31.33 45.08
N LEU A 105 -25.85 -30.87 44.44
CA LEU A 105 -27.23 -30.97 45.00
C LEU A 105 -27.70 -32.40 45.14
N LEU A 106 -27.40 -33.27 44.14
CA LEU A 106 -27.72 -34.69 44.16
C LEU A 106 -26.94 -35.44 45.28
N LEU A 107 -25.65 -35.13 45.43
CA LEU A 107 -24.79 -35.69 46.50
C LEU A 107 -25.30 -35.26 47.88
N ALA A 108 -25.67 -33.99 48.04
CA ALA A 108 -26.25 -33.50 49.31
C ALA A 108 -27.59 -34.18 49.63
N ALA A 109 -28.43 -34.47 48.63
CA ALA A 109 -29.68 -35.21 48.79
C ALA A 109 -29.42 -36.68 49.22
N LEU A 110 -28.43 -37.35 48.62
CA LEU A 110 -28.01 -38.70 49.00
C LEU A 110 -27.48 -38.75 50.43
N GLN A 111 -26.62 -37.81 50.79
CA GLN A 111 -26.07 -37.70 52.14
C GLN A 111 -27.17 -37.49 53.22
N ARG A 112 -28.21 -36.73 52.84
CA ARG A 112 -29.37 -36.48 53.71
C ARG A 112 -30.18 -37.77 53.95
N ILE A 113 -30.33 -38.63 52.92
CA ILE A 113 -31.01 -39.91 53.04
C ILE A 113 -30.15 -40.90 53.85
N GLU A 114 -28.84 -40.90 53.62
CA GLU A 114 -27.91 -41.73 54.38
C GLU A 114 -27.90 -41.43 55.92
N ASN A 115 -27.94 -40.12 56.25
CA ASN A 115 -27.95 -39.66 57.63
C ASN A 115 -29.32 -39.88 58.35
N ASN A 116 -30.41 -40.04 57.58
CA ASN A 116 -31.77 -40.31 58.07
C ASN A 116 -32.35 -41.52 57.34
N PRO A 117 -31.86 -42.73 57.62
CA PRO A 117 -32.40 -43.92 56.96
C PRO A 117 -33.88 -44.16 57.32
N PRO A 118 -34.66 -44.66 56.39
CA PRO A 118 -36.06 -45.02 56.67
C PRO A 118 -36.12 -46.06 57.80
N PRO A 119 -37.17 -45.99 58.66
CA PRO A 119 -37.27 -46.89 59.82
C PRO A 119 -37.24 -48.36 59.37
N PRO A 120 -36.65 -49.25 60.18
CA PRO A 120 -36.52 -50.67 59.86
C PRO A 120 -37.91 -51.29 59.69
N LEU A 121 -38.04 -52.23 58.69
CA LEU A 121 -39.27 -52.87 58.14
C LEU A 121 -40.19 -53.56 59.16
N ALA A 122 -39.90 -53.52 60.46
CA ALA A 122 -40.51 -54.44 61.43
C ALA A 122 -41.70 -53.85 62.20
N SER A 123 -42.13 -52.63 61.98
CA SER A 123 -43.09 -51.99 62.96
C SER A 123 -44.51 -51.73 62.41
N ARG A 124 -44.70 -51.50 61.10
CA ARG A 124 -46.05 -51.22 60.51
C ARG A 124 -46.08 -51.52 59.02
N PRO A 125 -47.26 -51.91 58.42
CA PRO A 125 -47.40 -52.16 56.99
C PRO A 125 -47.05 -50.95 56.11
N GLU A 126 -47.29 -49.73 56.62
CA GLU A 126 -46.96 -48.47 55.96
C GLU A 126 -45.45 -48.25 55.86
N ASP A 127 -44.68 -48.75 56.81
CA ASP A 127 -43.22 -48.63 56.82
C ASP A 127 -42.57 -49.45 55.67
N ALA A 128 -43.17 -50.60 55.34
CA ALA A 128 -42.70 -51.41 54.21
C ALA A 128 -42.89 -50.69 52.84
N THR A 129 -44.00 -49.99 52.71
CA THR A 129 -44.28 -49.22 51.50
C THR A 129 -43.34 -48.01 51.36
N ASN A 130 -43.03 -47.34 52.47
CA ASN A 130 -42.08 -46.22 52.47
C ASN A 130 -40.64 -46.71 52.26
N ALA A 131 -40.24 -47.84 52.79
CA ALA A 131 -38.94 -48.45 52.52
C ALA A 131 -38.77 -48.85 51.04
N ALA A 132 -39.77 -49.47 50.40
CA ALA A 132 -39.72 -49.80 48.99
C ALA A 132 -39.69 -48.56 48.09
N ARG A 133 -40.39 -47.50 48.46
CA ARG A 133 -40.25 -46.19 47.78
C ARG A 133 -38.88 -45.58 47.94
N ALA A 134 -38.30 -45.61 49.13
CA ALA A 134 -36.96 -45.13 49.38
C ALA A 134 -35.88 -45.88 48.59
N GLU A 135 -35.97 -47.21 48.50
CA GLU A 135 -35.09 -48.06 47.71
C GLU A 135 -35.16 -47.68 46.20
N LYS A 136 -36.38 -47.54 45.66
CA LYS A 136 -36.57 -47.13 44.27
C LYS A 136 -36.04 -45.73 43.99
N LEU A 137 -36.23 -44.78 44.91
CA LEU A 137 -35.68 -43.43 44.82
C LEU A 137 -34.14 -43.47 44.87
N MET A 138 -33.55 -44.21 45.82
CA MET A 138 -32.10 -44.38 45.91
C MET A 138 -31.48 -44.96 44.64
N SER A 139 -32.10 -46.04 44.08
CA SER A 139 -31.66 -46.62 42.81
C SER A 139 -31.73 -45.65 41.66
N SER A 140 -32.84 -44.92 41.52
CA SER A 140 -32.97 -43.93 40.44
C SER A 140 -32.03 -42.74 40.63
N LEU A 141 -31.79 -42.32 41.85
CA LEU A 141 -30.87 -41.21 42.18
C LEU A 141 -29.40 -41.64 41.90
N SER A 142 -29.03 -42.87 42.23
CA SER A 142 -27.71 -43.44 41.97
C SER A 142 -27.41 -43.52 40.45
N LEU A 143 -28.39 -43.98 39.67
CA LEU A 143 -28.28 -44.02 38.20
C LEU A 143 -28.14 -42.61 37.60
N SER A 144 -28.95 -41.68 38.07
CA SER A 144 -28.90 -40.27 37.65
C SER A 144 -27.54 -39.62 37.99
N LEU A 145 -27.02 -39.90 39.17
CA LEU A 145 -25.71 -39.42 39.61
C LEU A 145 -24.58 -39.95 38.71
N LYS A 146 -24.62 -41.27 38.43
CA LYS A 146 -23.65 -41.88 37.55
C LYS A 146 -23.68 -41.30 36.16
N SER A 147 -24.87 -41.17 35.55
CA SER A 147 -25.03 -40.59 34.20
C SER A 147 -24.48 -39.15 34.14
N ARG A 148 -24.83 -38.31 35.15
CA ARG A 148 -24.34 -36.93 35.19
C ARG A 148 -22.83 -36.83 35.47
N ALA A 149 -22.26 -37.75 36.25
CA ALA A 149 -20.81 -37.82 36.46
C ALA A 149 -20.07 -38.20 35.18
N ASP A 150 -20.59 -39.18 34.43
CA ASP A 150 -20.06 -39.58 33.14
C ASP A 150 -20.11 -38.44 32.11
N GLU A 151 -21.28 -37.74 32.01
CA GLU A 151 -21.43 -36.57 31.15
C GLU A 151 -20.45 -35.41 31.53
N LEU A 152 -20.28 -35.14 32.82
CA LEU A 152 -19.33 -34.14 33.30
C LEU A 152 -17.88 -34.52 32.96
N SER A 153 -17.52 -35.81 33.10
CA SER A 153 -16.20 -36.31 32.73
C SER A 153 -15.91 -36.11 31.23
N GLU A 154 -16.91 -36.38 30.36
CA GLU A 154 -16.80 -36.15 28.93
C GLU A 154 -16.61 -34.68 28.58
N LYS A 155 -17.42 -33.77 29.19
CA LYS A 155 -17.29 -32.33 29.00
C LYS A 155 -15.93 -31.79 29.49
N LEU A 156 -15.37 -32.33 30.56
CA LEU A 156 -14.03 -31.97 31.03
C LEU A 156 -12.94 -32.44 30.04
N ALA A 157 -13.04 -33.61 29.48
CA ALA A 157 -12.12 -34.07 28.43
C ALA A 157 -12.24 -33.22 27.14
N GLU A 158 -13.45 -32.87 26.75
CA GLU A 158 -13.67 -31.91 25.62
C GLU A 158 -13.04 -30.54 25.92
N SER A 159 -13.20 -30.02 27.14
CA SER A 159 -12.60 -28.73 27.56
C SER A 159 -11.07 -28.75 27.47
N GLN A 160 -10.42 -29.82 27.93
CA GLN A 160 -8.97 -29.96 27.80
C GLN A 160 -8.49 -30.03 26.34
N THR A 161 -9.23 -30.76 25.51
CA THR A 161 -8.96 -30.81 24.06
C THR A 161 -9.09 -29.46 23.40
N LEU A 162 -10.15 -28.71 23.72
CA LEU A 162 -10.43 -27.37 23.19
C LEU A 162 -9.34 -26.37 23.62
N GLN A 163 -8.91 -26.40 24.89
CA GLN A 163 -7.81 -25.57 25.37
C GLN A 163 -6.49 -25.86 24.64
N SER A 164 -6.21 -27.13 24.38
CA SER A 164 -5.04 -27.55 23.60
C SER A 164 -5.10 -27.01 22.16
N GLN A 165 -6.25 -27.09 21.53
CA GLN A 165 -6.48 -26.51 20.18
C GLN A 165 -6.28 -24.99 20.16
N ILE A 166 -6.83 -24.27 21.14
CA ILE A 166 -6.68 -22.82 21.30
C ILE A 166 -5.18 -22.47 21.42
N LYS A 167 -4.45 -23.17 22.28
CA LYS A 167 -3.01 -22.96 22.47
C LYS A 167 -2.20 -23.18 21.19
N LEU A 168 -2.51 -24.24 20.43
CA LEU A 168 -1.86 -24.52 19.15
C LEU A 168 -2.17 -23.45 18.10
N LYS A 169 -3.42 -22.98 18.03
CA LYS A 169 -3.80 -21.90 17.10
C LYS A 169 -3.14 -20.57 17.44
N HIS A 170 -3.00 -20.22 18.73
CA HIS A 170 -2.23 -19.04 19.15
C HIS A 170 -0.77 -19.14 18.75
N LYS A 171 -0.13 -20.32 18.91
CA LYS A 171 1.25 -20.55 18.47
C LYS A 171 1.39 -20.38 16.95
N SER A 172 0.44 -20.90 16.18
CA SER A 172 0.42 -20.74 14.71
C SER A 172 0.25 -19.26 14.31
N LEU A 173 -0.65 -18.53 14.96
CA LEU A 173 -0.86 -17.11 14.71
C LEU A 173 0.43 -16.30 14.99
N SER A 174 1.08 -16.53 16.12
CA SER A 174 2.33 -15.85 16.45
C SER A 174 3.46 -16.15 15.45
N ALA A 175 3.59 -17.39 14.98
CA ALA A 175 4.57 -17.76 13.96
C ALA A 175 4.27 -17.07 12.61
N ASN A 176 3.00 -17.03 12.23
CA ASN A 176 2.53 -16.36 11.02
C ASN A 176 2.80 -14.85 11.05
N GLU A 177 2.52 -14.20 12.19
CA GLU A 177 2.78 -12.77 12.37
C GLU A 177 4.27 -12.42 12.32
N LYS A 178 5.14 -13.27 12.87
CA LYS A 178 6.61 -13.13 12.72
C LYS A 178 7.03 -13.20 11.26
N SER A 179 6.45 -14.11 10.48
CA SER A 179 6.72 -14.25 9.05
C SER A 179 6.24 -13.04 8.27
N LEU A 180 5.04 -12.55 8.57
CA LEU A 180 4.47 -11.34 7.99
C LEU A 180 5.35 -10.11 8.27
N SER A 181 5.80 -9.94 9.52
CA SER A 181 6.70 -8.85 9.92
C SER A 181 8.00 -8.87 9.11
N LYS A 182 8.63 -10.06 8.94
CA LYS A 182 9.83 -10.21 8.08
C LYS A 182 9.56 -9.82 6.63
N LYS A 183 8.39 -10.17 6.08
CA LYS A 183 8.03 -9.80 4.69
C LYS A 183 7.82 -8.30 4.55
N ARG A 184 7.16 -7.66 5.52
CA ARG A 184 6.98 -6.19 5.55
C ARG A 184 8.33 -5.46 5.63
N GLN A 185 9.25 -5.94 6.48
CA GLN A 185 10.61 -5.38 6.54
C GLN A 185 11.35 -5.52 5.21
N LYS A 186 11.23 -6.69 4.56
CA LYS A 186 11.83 -6.88 3.23
C LYS A 186 11.22 -5.94 2.20
N ILE A 187 9.91 -5.70 2.21
CA ILE A 187 9.24 -4.73 1.33
C ILE A 187 9.82 -3.34 1.57
N SER A 188 9.90 -2.89 2.83
CA SER A 188 10.46 -1.58 3.19
C SER A 188 11.88 -1.41 2.63
N ASN A 189 12.76 -2.40 2.83
CA ASN A 189 14.14 -2.36 2.32
C ASN A 189 14.19 -2.29 0.78
N LEU A 190 13.34 -3.06 0.09
CA LEU A 190 13.27 -3.03 -1.38
C LEU A 190 12.72 -1.69 -1.90
N VAL A 191 11.77 -1.08 -1.20
CA VAL A 191 11.24 0.25 -1.52
C VAL A 191 12.35 1.29 -1.40
N THR A 192 13.11 1.29 -0.30
CA THR A 192 14.25 2.21 -0.11
C THR A 192 15.25 2.06 -1.25
N GLN A 193 15.70 0.82 -1.54
CA GLN A 193 16.63 0.56 -2.65
C GLN A 193 16.10 1.06 -3.99
N LYS A 194 14.83 0.81 -4.29
CA LYS A 194 14.18 1.31 -5.51
C LYS A 194 14.22 2.84 -5.57
N THR A 195 13.82 3.51 -4.49
CA THR A 195 13.76 4.97 -4.43
C THR A 195 15.13 5.61 -4.58
N ASP A 196 16.17 5.03 -3.97
CA ASP A 196 17.54 5.53 -4.08
C ASP A 196 18.07 5.43 -5.52
N LEU A 197 17.78 4.31 -6.20
CA LEU A 197 18.14 4.15 -7.61
C LEU A 197 17.38 5.13 -8.52
N GLU A 198 16.08 5.33 -8.30
CA GLU A 198 15.27 6.29 -9.07
C GLU A 198 15.77 7.72 -8.89
N LYS A 199 16.12 8.12 -7.67
CA LYS A 199 16.70 9.45 -7.38
C LYS A 199 18.07 9.64 -8.03
N SER A 200 18.92 8.62 -8.05
CA SER A 200 20.25 8.71 -8.70
C SER A 200 20.11 8.94 -10.21
N VAL A 201 19.21 8.21 -10.87
CA VAL A 201 18.96 8.38 -12.30
C VAL A 201 18.41 9.77 -12.63
N SER A 202 17.50 10.30 -11.81
CA SER A 202 16.90 11.62 -12.02
C SER A 202 17.95 12.74 -11.95
N LYS A 203 18.79 12.75 -10.91
CA LYS A 203 19.85 13.75 -10.72
C LYS A 203 20.89 13.73 -11.84
N ASP A 204 21.35 12.55 -12.22
CA ASP A 204 22.38 12.41 -13.27
C ASP A 204 21.86 12.88 -14.62
N GLN A 205 20.60 12.60 -14.92
CA GLN A 205 19.95 13.02 -16.17
C GLN A 205 19.78 14.54 -16.24
N GLU A 206 19.33 15.17 -15.17
CA GLU A 206 19.12 16.62 -15.11
C GLU A 206 20.44 17.36 -15.30
N ASN A 207 21.49 16.97 -14.58
CA ASN A 207 22.82 17.57 -14.65
C ASN A 207 23.44 17.40 -16.03
N ALA A 208 23.35 16.21 -16.65
CA ALA A 208 23.89 15.97 -17.98
C ALA A 208 23.15 16.77 -19.07
N SER A 209 21.83 16.80 -19.01
CA SER A 209 21.00 17.55 -19.99
C SER A 209 21.24 19.05 -19.92
N LEU A 210 21.35 19.61 -18.71
CA LEU A 210 21.66 21.03 -18.53
C LEU A 210 23.04 21.39 -19.09
N LYS A 211 24.05 20.54 -18.85
CA LYS A 211 25.41 20.76 -19.36
C LYS A 211 25.49 20.72 -20.87
N VAL A 212 24.83 19.73 -21.52
CA VAL A 212 24.79 19.63 -22.99
C VAL A 212 24.05 20.83 -23.59
N LYS A 213 22.90 21.23 -23.04
CA LYS A 213 22.16 22.41 -23.52
C LYS A 213 22.98 23.69 -23.42
N LYS A 214 23.70 23.88 -22.29
CA LYS A 214 24.56 25.05 -22.08
C LYS A 214 25.68 25.09 -23.12
N LEU A 215 26.43 24.00 -23.29
CA LEU A 215 27.51 23.91 -24.28
C LEU A 215 27.00 24.09 -25.72
N ALA A 216 25.86 23.52 -26.08
CA ALA A 216 25.26 23.69 -27.40
C ALA A 216 24.82 25.12 -27.68
N SER A 217 24.28 25.84 -26.67
CA SER A 217 23.91 27.25 -26.83
C SER A 217 25.15 28.14 -26.95
N GLU A 218 26.20 27.88 -26.19
CA GLU A 218 27.50 28.60 -26.28
C GLU A 218 28.15 28.38 -27.64
N ALA A 219 28.19 27.15 -28.14
CA ALA A 219 28.73 26.80 -29.47
C ALA A 219 27.94 27.47 -30.60
N LYS A 220 26.61 27.52 -30.48
CA LYS A 220 25.76 28.19 -31.46
C LYS A 220 26.00 29.71 -31.50
N SER A 221 26.03 30.34 -30.36
CA SER A 221 26.28 31.80 -30.26
C SER A 221 27.68 32.17 -30.74
N LEU A 222 28.71 31.33 -30.50
CA LEU A 222 30.05 31.55 -30.99
C LEU A 222 30.15 31.37 -32.53
N ARG A 223 29.46 30.37 -33.13
CA ARG A 223 29.37 30.23 -34.58
C ARG A 223 28.66 31.42 -35.24
N GLU A 224 27.53 31.84 -34.68
CA GLU A 224 26.78 33.01 -35.15
C GLU A 224 27.64 34.28 -35.10
N LEU A 225 28.47 34.43 -34.06
CA LEU A 225 29.46 35.50 -33.96
C LEU A 225 30.53 35.41 -35.04
N ILE A 226 31.12 34.23 -35.26
CA ILE A 226 32.18 34.01 -36.28
C ILE A 226 31.60 34.22 -37.70
N ASP A 227 30.41 33.67 -37.98
CA ASP A 227 29.72 33.89 -39.26
C ASP A 227 29.36 35.36 -39.49
N SER A 228 29.03 36.09 -38.43
CA SER A 228 28.79 37.57 -38.50
C SER A 228 30.06 38.36 -38.75
N PHE A 229 31.23 37.92 -38.25
CA PHE A 229 32.53 38.53 -38.53
C PHE A 229 33.02 38.19 -39.94
N GLU A 230 32.82 36.96 -40.45
CA GLU A 230 33.10 36.58 -41.82
C GLU A 230 32.19 37.31 -42.86
N SER A 231 30.91 37.49 -42.50
CA SER A 231 29.98 38.24 -43.38
C SER A 231 30.10 39.75 -43.25
N ALA A 232 30.68 40.29 -42.18
CA ALA A 232 30.91 41.72 -42.02
C ALA A 232 32.08 42.24 -42.91
N THR A 233 32.86 41.35 -43.55
CA THR A 233 33.83 41.70 -44.58
C THR A 233 33.22 41.81 -45.98
N LEU A 234 31.95 41.42 -46.17
CA LEU A 234 31.26 41.52 -47.42
C LEU A 234 29.82 42.10 -47.17
N ASP A 235 29.71 43.43 -47.46
CA ASP A 235 28.46 44.16 -47.73
C ASP A 235 27.64 44.68 -46.56
N ILE A 236 27.62 46.01 -46.51
CA ILE A 236 26.76 46.82 -45.65
C ILE A 236 25.46 47.11 -46.37
N GLN A 237 24.37 46.44 -45.96
CA GLN A 237 23.03 47.04 -46.09
C GLN A 237 22.07 46.53 -45.01
N PRO A 238 21.37 47.40 -44.26
CA PRO A 238 20.42 47.01 -43.21
C PRO A 238 19.04 46.78 -43.82
N ARG A 239 18.45 45.60 -43.66
CA ARG A 239 17.01 45.35 -43.84
C ARG A 239 16.36 44.93 -42.57
N ILE A 240 15.75 45.89 -41.87
CA ILE A 240 14.84 45.64 -40.77
C ILE A 240 13.50 45.17 -41.32
N LYS A 241 13.06 43.98 -40.98
CA LYS A 241 11.67 43.53 -41.09
C LYS A 241 11.10 43.27 -39.70
N PRO A 242 9.92 43.78 -39.37
CA PRO A 242 9.30 43.56 -38.06
C PRO A 242 8.68 42.17 -37.99
N ASP A 243 9.02 41.42 -36.97
CA ASP A 243 8.46 40.13 -36.65
C ASP A 243 7.10 40.27 -35.95
N LYS A 244 6.04 39.86 -36.65
CA LYS A 244 4.68 39.71 -36.11
C LYS A 244 4.45 38.28 -35.78
N ASN A 245 4.80 37.83 -34.57
CA ASN A 245 4.20 36.65 -33.95
C ASN A 245 4.61 36.53 -32.48
N ALA A 246 3.92 37.26 -31.62
CA ALA A 246 3.90 36.96 -30.19
C ALA A 246 2.93 35.80 -29.92
N PRO A 247 3.30 34.75 -29.26
CA PRO A 247 2.36 33.66 -28.94
C PRO A 247 1.49 34.05 -27.75
N ASN A 248 0.19 33.97 -27.97
CA ASN A 248 -0.87 34.15 -27.00
C ASN A 248 -0.86 32.98 -25.96
N PRO A 249 -0.84 33.24 -24.65
CA PRO A 249 -0.82 32.18 -23.65
C PRO A 249 -2.25 31.71 -23.36
N ARG A 250 -2.75 30.76 -24.10
CA ARG A 250 -3.87 29.92 -23.70
C ARG A 250 -3.41 28.47 -23.68
N SER A 251 -2.77 28.07 -22.57
CA SER A 251 -2.47 26.67 -22.29
C SER A 251 -3.74 25.91 -21.94
N SER A 252 -4.32 25.27 -22.93
CA SER A 252 -5.15 24.09 -22.67
C SER A 252 -4.22 22.97 -22.18
N VAL A 253 -4.40 22.54 -20.93
CA VAL A 253 -3.74 21.36 -20.36
C VAL A 253 -4.28 20.13 -21.09
N THR A 254 -3.68 19.82 -22.21
CA THR A 254 -3.86 18.51 -22.88
C THR A 254 -2.91 17.55 -22.17
N SER A 255 -3.47 16.77 -21.23
CA SER A 255 -2.76 15.63 -20.64
C SER A 255 -2.29 14.70 -21.75
N LYS A 256 -0.96 14.56 -21.91
CA LYS A 256 -0.38 13.61 -22.86
C LYS A 256 -0.94 12.22 -22.57
N PRO A 257 -1.38 11.46 -23.60
CA PRO A 257 -1.90 10.11 -23.38
C PRO A 257 -0.82 9.24 -22.70
N VAL A 258 -1.19 8.64 -21.55
CA VAL A 258 -0.32 7.72 -20.82
C VAL A 258 -0.16 6.45 -21.66
N LYS A 259 1.05 6.18 -22.16
CA LYS A 259 1.37 4.91 -22.78
C LYS A 259 1.48 3.85 -21.67
N LEU A 260 0.50 2.97 -21.57
CA LEU A 260 0.57 1.79 -20.71
C LEU A 260 1.76 0.90 -21.11
N PRO A 261 2.41 0.19 -20.18
CA PRO A 261 3.45 -0.78 -20.51
C PRO A 261 2.96 -1.81 -21.52
N LYS A 262 3.82 -2.23 -22.46
CA LYS A 262 3.48 -3.26 -23.45
C LYS A 262 3.00 -4.53 -22.74
N GLY A 263 1.85 -5.08 -23.18
CA GLY A 263 1.27 -6.31 -22.62
C GLY A 263 0.19 -6.10 -21.54
N VAL A 264 -0.13 -4.87 -21.17
CA VAL A 264 -1.24 -4.57 -20.22
C VAL A 264 -2.54 -4.49 -21.01
N THR A 265 -3.53 -5.30 -20.63
CA THR A 265 -4.89 -5.25 -21.17
C THR A 265 -5.51 -3.89 -20.88
N GLN A 266 -6.33 -3.31 -21.78
CA GLN A 266 -7.06 -2.08 -21.50
C GLN A 266 -7.87 -2.22 -20.21
N PHE A 267 -7.85 -1.19 -19.34
CA PHE A 267 -8.53 -1.21 -18.04
C PHE A 267 -10.02 -1.58 -18.15
N ALA A 268 -10.70 -1.10 -19.18
CA ALA A 268 -12.10 -1.44 -19.46
C ALA A 268 -12.36 -2.96 -19.62
N LYS A 269 -11.37 -3.70 -20.17
CA LYS A 269 -11.43 -5.16 -20.40
C LYS A 269 -10.94 -5.97 -19.18
N ALA A 270 -10.46 -5.31 -18.13
CA ALA A 270 -9.91 -5.94 -16.92
C ALA A 270 -10.97 -6.16 -15.83
N LYS A 271 -12.26 -6.02 -16.15
CA LYS A 271 -13.36 -6.30 -15.19
C LYS A 271 -13.24 -7.72 -14.63
N GLY A 272 -13.39 -7.85 -13.30
CA GLY A 272 -13.27 -9.12 -12.58
C GLY A 272 -11.85 -9.66 -12.42
N LYS A 273 -10.84 -8.99 -12.99
CA LYS A 273 -9.43 -9.45 -12.98
C LYS A 273 -8.51 -8.59 -12.12
N LEU A 274 -9.02 -7.51 -11.51
CA LEU A 274 -8.22 -6.67 -10.63
C LEU A 274 -7.96 -7.37 -9.31
N ARG A 275 -6.81 -7.09 -8.73
CA ARG A 275 -6.48 -7.54 -7.37
C ARG A 275 -7.11 -6.60 -6.35
N ALA A 276 -7.61 -7.17 -5.24
CA ALA A 276 -7.96 -6.35 -4.09
C ALA A 276 -6.70 -5.65 -3.57
N PRO A 277 -6.74 -4.33 -3.31
CA PRO A 277 -5.58 -3.60 -2.83
C PRO A 277 -5.16 -3.97 -1.39
N ILE A 278 -6.09 -4.50 -0.59
CA ILE A 278 -5.84 -5.08 0.73
C ILE A 278 -6.69 -6.33 0.92
N SER A 279 -6.32 -7.18 1.89
CA SER A 279 -7.16 -8.29 2.37
C SER A 279 -8.13 -7.78 3.43
N GLY A 280 -9.43 -7.97 3.22
CA GLY A 280 -10.45 -7.60 4.20
C GLY A 280 -11.85 -7.43 3.58
N PRO A 281 -12.89 -7.35 4.43
CA PRO A 281 -14.27 -7.24 3.98
C PRO A 281 -14.60 -5.84 3.46
N ILE A 282 -15.67 -5.75 2.67
CA ILE A 282 -16.28 -4.47 2.28
C ILE A 282 -17.06 -3.92 3.48
N VAL A 283 -16.61 -2.79 4.02
CA VAL A 283 -17.26 -2.08 5.13
C VAL A 283 -18.35 -1.14 4.62
N ARG A 284 -18.07 -0.41 3.53
CA ARG A 284 -19.04 0.48 2.85
C ARG A 284 -19.08 0.17 1.37
N LYS A 285 -20.28 0.09 0.82
CA LYS A 285 -20.52 -0.24 -0.60
C LYS A 285 -20.75 1.02 -1.42
N TYR A 286 -20.46 0.96 -2.71
CA TYR A 286 -20.82 2.00 -3.68
C TYR A 286 -22.34 2.18 -3.76
N GLY A 287 -22.82 3.42 -3.85
CA GLY A 287 -24.24 3.78 -3.84
C GLY A 287 -24.67 4.43 -2.52
N ASN A 288 -25.92 4.87 -2.41
CA ASN A 288 -26.47 5.55 -1.22
C ASN A 288 -25.62 6.74 -0.74
N GLY A 289 -25.15 7.56 -1.71
CA GLY A 289 -24.26 8.70 -1.42
C GLY A 289 -22.76 8.40 -1.46
N GLU A 290 -22.36 7.14 -1.36
CA GLU A 290 -20.96 6.71 -1.45
C GLU A 290 -20.50 6.64 -2.91
N LYS A 291 -19.41 7.33 -3.23
CA LYS A 291 -18.81 7.40 -4.58
C LYS A 291 -17.80 6.30 -4.87
N GLY A 292 -17.49 5.46 -3.89
CA GLY A 292 -16.53 4.36 -3.96
C GLY A 292 -16.92 3.22 -3.03
N ILE A 293 -15.96 2.37 -2.70
CA ILE A 293 -16.09 1.30 -1.70
C ILE A 293 -15.05 1.50 -0.61
N THR A 294 -15.36 1.07 0.62
CA THR A 294 -14.39 1.04 1.73
C THR A 294 -14.11 -0.40 2.10
N LEU A 295 -12.84 -0.76 2.17
CA LEU A 295 -12.37 -2.06 2.66
C LEU A 295 -11.82 -1.89 4.07
N GLY A 296 -12.20 -2.77 4.99
CA GLY A 296 -11.64 -2.84 6.34
C GLY A 296 -10.44 -3.77 6.37
N GLY A 297 -9.24 -3.22 6.57
CA GLY A 297 -7.99 -3.98 6.66
C GLY A 297 -7.46 -4.07 8.08
N ARG A 298 -6.48 -4.95 8.30
CA ARG A 298 -5.71 -4.98 9.54
C ARG A 298 -4.84 -3.71 9.69
N SER A 299 -4.55 -3.34 10.91
CA SER A 299 -3.56 -2.29 11.22
C SER A 299 -2.25 -2.55 10.48
N LYS A 300 -1.70 -1.51 9.81
CA LYS A 300 -0.48 -1.61 8.99
C LYS A 300 -0.56 -2.66 7.86
N ALA A 301 -1.75 -2.98 7.35
CA ALA A 301 -1.88 -3.86 6.19
C ALA A 301 -1.19 -3.26 4.97
N GLN A 302 -0.57 -4.13 4.16
CA GLN A 302 0.10 -3.74 2.93
C GLN A 302 -0.92 -3.37 1.87
N VAL A 303 -0.85 -2.14 1.36
CA VAL A 303 -1.67 -1.69 0.23
C VAL A 303 -0.91 -1.92 -1.07
N ILE A 304 -1.54 -2.63 -2.00
CA ILE A 304 -0.96 -2.90 -3.33
C ILE A 304 -1.76 -2.21 -4.43
N SER A 305 -1.11 -1.92 -5.54
CA SER A 305 -1.80 -1.38 -6.72
C SER A 305 -2.74 -2.41 -7.33
N PRO A 306 -4.04 -2.09 -7.49
CA PRO A 306 -5.00 -3.00 -8.14
C PRO A 306 -4.68 -3.25 -9.60
N TYR A 307 -4.06 -2.29 -10.27
CA TYR A 307 -3.74 -2.31 -11.70
C TYR A 307 -2.50 -1.48 -12.02
N ALA A 308 -1.82 -1.81 -13.13
CA ALA A 308 -0.67 -1.04 -13.59
C ALA A 308 -1.10 0.34 -14.09
N GLY A 309 -0.32 1.37 -13.75
CA GLY A 309 -0.63 2.74 -14.14
C GLY A 309 0.49 3.70 -13.79
N ARG A 310 0.24 4.98 -14.05
CA ARG A 310 1.10 6.09 -13.62
C ARG A 310 0.50 6.79 -12.42
N VAL A 311 1.32 7.08 -11.44
CA VAL A 311 0.93 7.88 -10.26
C VAL A 311 0.76 9.33 -10.68
N GLU A 312 -0.45 9.85 -10.62
CA GLU A 312 -0.72 11.28 -10.88
C GLU A 312 -0.58 12.12 -9.60
N PHE A 313 -0.81 11.49 -8.43
CA PHE A 313 -0.64 12.14 -7.13
C PHE A 313 -0.31 11.10 -6.07
N SER A 314 0.60 11.44 -5.17
CA SER A 314 0.92 10.66 -3.96
C SER A 314 1.28 11.61 -2.83
N GLY A 315 0.62 11.49 -1.68
CA GLY A 315 0.90 12.27 -0.48
C GLY A 315 -0.34 12.67 0.30
N ALA A 316 -0.12 13.47 1.34
CA ALA A 316 -1.20 13.98 2.21
C ALA A 316 -2.12 14.96 1.45
N PHE A 317 -3.41 14.83 1.64
CA PHE A 317 -4.41 15.69 0.98
C PHE A 317 -5.52 16.10 1.93
N LYS A 318 -5.51 17.36 2.35
CA LYS A 318 -6.52 17.97 3.25
C LYS A 318 -6.84 17.09 4.47
N ASN A 319 -8.13 16.74 4.63
CA ASN A 319 -8.67 15.91 5.73
C ASN A 319 -8.63 14.39 5.41
N TYR A 320 -8.07 14.02 4.27
CA TYR A 320 -7.84 12.63 3.90
C TYR A 320 -6.39 12.31 4.21
N ASP A 321 -6.11 11.26 4.93
CA ASP A 321 -4.75 10.76 5.16
C ASP A 321 -3.94 10.77 3.84
N ASN A 322 -2.94 10.00 3.65
CA ASN A 322 -2.29 9.97 2.34
C ASN A 322 -3.21 9.40 1.26
N VAL A 323 -3.14 10.03 0.09
CA VAL A 323 -3.91 9.71 -1.11
C VAL A 323 -2.97 9.30 -2.22
N VAL A 324 -3.32 8.25 -2.95
CA VAL A 324 -2.66 7.86 -4.20
C VAL A 324 -3.68 7.88 -5.33
N ILE A 325 -3.38 8.61 -6.39
CA ILE A 325 -4.19 8.66 -7.62
C ILE A 325 -3.41 8.01 -8.75
N LEU A 326 -3.98 6.97 -9.34
CA LEU A 326 -3.41 6.22 -10.44
C LEU A 326 -4.15 6.52 -11.74
N ASN A 327 -3.43 6.91 -12.75
CA ASN A 327 -3.91 6.97 -14.13
C ASN A 327 -3.66 5.61 -14.79
N VAL A 328 -4.72 4.90 -15.11
CA VAL A 328 -4.67 3.55 -15.68
C VAL A 328 -4.99 3.51 -17.17
N GLY A 329 -4.99 4.70 -17.81
CA GLY A 329 -5.22 4.88 -19.25
C GLY A 329 -6.70 5.02 -19.62
N ASP A 330 -6.97 5.37 -20.87
CA ASP A 330 -8.30 5.49 -21.47
C ASP A 330 -9.29 6.38 -20.66
N GLY A 331 -8.78 7.40 -19.96
CA GLY A 331 -9.55 8.30 -19.10
C GLY A 331 -10.00 7.67 -17.78
N TYR A 332 -9.45 6.50 -17.40
CA TYR A 332 -9.71 5.87 -16.12
C TYR A 332 -8.69 6.25 -15.06
N PHE A 333 -9.18 6.48 -13.85
CA PHE A 333 -8.38 6.77 -12.67
C PHE A 333 -8.84 5.90 -11.50
N ILE A 334 -7.88 5.50 -10.68
CA ILE A 334 -8.10 4.83 -9.40
C ILE A 334 -7.62 5.74 -8.29
N LEU A 335 -8.51 6.09 -7.37
CA LEU A 335 -8.23 6.88 -6.18
C LEU A 335 -8.20 5.93 -4.97
N LEU A 336 -7.13 6.00 -4.19
CA LEU A 336 -6.93 5.23 -2.96
C LEU A 336 -6.66 6.21 -1.83
N THR A 337 -7.46 6.20 -0.77
CA THR A 337 -7.30 7.08 0.39
C THR A 337 -7.35 6.32 1.72
N GLY A 338 -6.82 6.94 2.77
CA GLY A 338 -6.70 6.30 4.08
C GLY A 338 -5.38 5.54 4.27
N LEU A 339 -4.34 5.88 3.49
CA LEU A 339 -3.01 5.33 3.69
C LEU A 339 -2.28 6.08 4.81
N GLY A 340 -1.65 5.33 5.72
CA GLY A 340 -0.77 5.89 6.75
C GLY A 340 0.60 6.26 6.19
N GLU A 341 1.08 5.51 5.19
CA GLU A 341 2.37 5.72 4.53
C GLU A 341 2.25 5.39 3.04
N THR A 342 2.93 6.16 2.18
CA THR A 342 3.01 5.93 0.74
C THR A 342 4.44 5.56 0.33
N TYR A 343 4.57 4.65 -0.64
CA TYR A 343 5.84 4.13 -1.17
C TYR A 343 6.14 4.58 -2.59
N VAL A 344 5.25 5.36 -3.18
CA VAL A 344 5.31 5.77 -4.59
C VAL A 344 5.31 7.29 -4.71
N GLU A 345 6.01 7.80 -5.72
CA GLU A 345 6.10 9.22 -6.01
C GLU A 345 5.25 9.62 -7.24
N THR A 346 4.88 10.88 -7.33
CA THR A 346 4.15 11.41 -8.50
C THR A 346 4.96 11.22 -9.78
N ASN A 347 4.28 10.86 -10.88
CA ASN A 347 4.83 10.49 -12.19
C ASN A 347 5.51 9.11 -12.26
N GLU A 348 5.55 8.35 -11.18
CA GLU A 348 6.06 6.99 -11.18
C GLU A 348 5.13 6.02 -11.93
N ASN A 349 5.71 5.09 -12.72
CA ASN A 349 4.99 3.99 -13.34
C ASN A 349 5.03 2.78 -12.41
N ILE A 350 3.87 2.27 -12.01
CA ILE A 350 3.73 1.12 -11.11
C ILE A 350 3.11 -0.08 -11.82
N LYS A 351 3.44 -1.28 -11.33
CA LYS A 351 2.93 -2.56 -11.85
C LYS A 351 1.72 -3.03 -11.03
N THR A 352 0.88 -3.85 -11.63
CA THR A 352 -0.22 -4.50 -10.89
C THR A 352 0.34 -5.35 -9.74
N GLY A 353 -0.18 -5.13 -8.53
CA GLY A 353 0.26 -5.83 -7.31
C GLY A 353 1.54 -5.26 -6.68
N GLU A 354 2.09 -4.17 -7.20
CA GLU A 354 3.20 -3.46 -6.58
C GLU A 354 2.75 -2.77 -5.28
N PRO A 355 3.52 -2.87 -4.18
CA PRO A 355 3.22 -2.16 -2.94
C PRO A 355 3.24 -0.65 -3.16
N ILE A 356 2.17 0.04 -2.76
CA ILE A 356 2.02 1.49 -2.89
C ILE A 356 1.98 2.21 -1.55
N GLY A 357 1.85 1.47 -0.44
CA GLY A 357 1.84 2.05 0.90
C GLY A 357 1.34 1.07 1.96
N LEU A 358 1.13 1.57 3.15
CA LEU A 358 0.57 0.86 4.31
C LEU A 358 -0.68 1.57 4.81
N LEU A 359 -1.61 0.80 5.39
CA LEU A 359 -2.67 1.36 6.21
C LEU A 359 -2.11 1.95 7.52
N PRO A 360 -2.79 2.91 8.16
CA PRO A 360 -2.35 3.49 9.41
C PRO A 360 -2.35 2.46 10.54
N PHE A 361 -1.54 2.72 11.56
CA PHE A 361 -1.61 1.95 12.80
C PHE A 361 -2.91 2.30 13.55
N LYS A 362 -3.68 1.28 13.92
CA LYS A 362 -4.81 1.38 14.85
C LYS A 362 -4.64 0.34 15.95
N ALA A 363 -4.75 0.77 17.21
CA ALA A 363 -4.60 -0.12 18.35
C ALA A 363 -5.78 -1.09 18.48
N LYS A 364 -6.97 -0.68 18.05
CA LYS A 364 -8.20 -1.49 18.05
C LYS A 364 -8.99 -1.26 16.77
N GLY A 365 -9.70 -2.28 16.30
CA GLY A 365 -10.53 -2.24 15.11
C GLY A 365 -9.76 -2.37 13.80
N THR A 366 -10.44 -2.08 12.70
CA THR A 366 -9.89 -2.11 11.34
C THR A 366 -9.38 -0.74 10.92
N ALA A 367 -8.41 -0.71 10.02
CA ALA A 367 -8.01 0.48 9.29
C ALA A 367 -8.70 0.47 7.92
N ASP A 368 -9.35 1.57 7.57
CA ASP A 368 -10.20 1.65 6.39
C ASP A 368 -9.41 2.15 5.18
N LEU A 369 -9.51 1.43 4.05
CA LEU A 369 -9.03 1.88 2.74
C LEU A 369 -10.23 2.23 1.89
N TYR A 370 -10.35 3.48 1.48
CA TYR A 370 -11.36 3.92 0.52
C TYR A 370 -10.82 3.83 -0.91
N ILE A 371 -11.64 3.30 -1.81
CA ILE A 371 -11.30 3.07 -3.22
C ILE A 371 -12.40 3.65 -4.10
N GLU A 372 -12.02 4.56 -4.99
CA GLU A 372 -12.92 5.17 -5.96
C GLU A 372 -12.38 5.01 -7.38
N PHE A 373 -13.22 4.58 -8.28
CA PHE A 373 -12.90 4.55 -9.70
C PHE A 373 -13.58 5.69 -10.43
N ARG A 374 -12.84 6.33 -11.33
CA ARG A 374 -13.35 7.41 -12.17
C ARG A 374 -13.12 7.10 -13.64
N LYS A 375 -14.08 7.50 -14.47
CA LYS A 375 -13.97 7.53 -15.93
C LYS A 375 -14.31 8.93 -16.43
N ASN A 376 -13.38 9.60 -17.11
CA ASN A 376 -13.57 10.96 -17.63
C ASN A 376 -14.11 11.93 -16.55
N GLY A 377 -13.55 11.87 -15.34
CA GLY A 377 -13.95 12.69 -14.19
C GLY A 377 -15.21 12.24 -13.42
N LYS A 378 -16.02 11.32 -13.96
CA LYS A 378 -17.22 10.79 -13.30
C LYS A 378 -16.90 9.51 -12.50
N THR A 379 -17.46 9.39 -11.31
CA THR A 379 -17.33 8.19 -10.46
C THR A 379 -18.09 7.00 -11.05
N ILE A 380 -17.50 5.83 -10.99
CA ILE A 380 -18.07 4.57 -11.43
C ILE A 380 -17.97 3.52 -10.35
N ASN A 381 -18.90 2.55 -10.34
CA ASN A 381 -18.91 1.48 -9.35
C ASN A 381 -17.67 0.59 -9.49
N PRO A 382 -16.80 0.46 -8.46
CA PRO A 382 -15.59 -0.38 -8.52
C PRO A 382 -15.87 -1.90 -8.51
N LYS A 383 -17.04 -2.33 -7.99
CA LYS A 383 -17.38 -3.75 -7.78
C LYS A 383 -17.21 -4.62 -9.03
N PRO A 384 -17.61 -4.21 -10.25
CA PRO A 384 -17.44 -5.03 -11.45
C PRO A 384 -15.99 -5.37 -11.79
N TRP A 385 -15.03 -4.57 -11.35
CA TRP A 385 -13.60 -4.81 -11.57
C TRP A 385 -12.94 -5.65 -10.47
N LEU A 386 -13.39 -5.47 -9.22
CA LEU A 386 -12.82 -6.10 -8.02
C LEU A 386 -13.58 -7.39 -7.59
N GLY A 387 -14.68 -7.73 -8.24
CA GLY A 387 -15.69 -8.70 -7.77
C GLY A 387 -15.13 -10.05 -7.30
N ALA A 388 -14.26 -10.70 -8.08
CA ALA A 388 -13.70 -12.00 -7.70
C ALA A 388 -12.70 -11.89 -6.51
N ALA A 389 -11.97 -10.78 -6.41
CA ALA A 389 -11.01 -10.55 -5.34
C ALA A 389 -11.66 -10.22 -3.99
N LEU A 390 -12.89 -9.68 -4.01
CA LEU A 390 -13.67 -9.30 -2.82
C LEU A 390 -14.63 -10.41 -2.34
N ALA A 391 -14.90 -11.41 -3.18
CA ALA A 391 -15.76 -12.55 -2.83
C ALA A 391 -15.07 -13.63 -2.00
N SER A 392 -13.74 -13.54 -1.87
CA SER A 392 -12.89 -14.49 -1.13
C SER A 392 -12.38 -13.95 0.21
N GLY A 393 -12.97 -12.86 0.69
CA GLY A 393 -12.67 -12.23 1.99
C GLY A 393 -13.74 -12.47 3.03
#